data_46c4b110f74d8cb90f10cf449cf9d35d
#
_entry.id   46c4b110f74d8cb90f10cf449cf9d35d
#
_cell.length_a   1.000
_cell.length_b   1.000
_cell.length_c   1.000
_cell.angle_alpha   90.00
_cell.angle_beta   90.00
_cell.angle_gamma   90.00
#
_symmetry.space_group_name_H-M   'P 1'
#
loop_
_entity.id
_entity.type
_entity.pdbx_description
1 polymer ?
#
loop_
_entity_poly.entity_id
_entity_poly.type
_entity_poly.pdbx_seq_one_letter_code
_entity_poly.pdbx_strand_id
1 'polypeptide(L)'
;GAPKATRTVVIVRSLDDGRQYASIVDRQRPALDRMDGTLRSGDTEARVAAFLEAGELRLIDERVSYGESGGTGRNRYYVADGRLVFFDSLRVRPRDVGKDRLRARDEVLTTLAFGDDGQLVGSAKTVNREPVQLPNTDPPAILSRFRSLVGAVDAARGQAKAAPPSR
;
A
#
# COMPACT_ATOMS: atom_id res chain seq x y z
N GLY A 1 34.36 -15.45 0.42
CA GLY A 1 33.36 -14.60 0.97
C GLY A 1 32.04 -14.75 0.24
N ALA A 2 30.91 -14.62 0.94
CA ALA A 2 29.60 -14.67 0.30
C ALA A 2 29.51 -13.58 -0.80
N PRO A 3 28.96 -13.91 -1.98
CA PRO A 3 28.76 -12.89 -2.99
C PRO A 3 27.90 -11.76 -2.43
N LYS A 4 28.38 -10.53 -2.56
CA LYS A 4 27.58 -9.35 -2.21
C LYS A 4 26.32 -9.38 -3.07
N ALA A 5 25.16 -9.35 -2.43
CA ALA A 5 23.91 -9.22 -3.15
C ALA A 5 24.02 -7.99 -4.06
N THR A 6 23.90 -8.22 -5.36
CA THR A 6 23.88 -7.12 -6.34
C THR A 6 22.62 -6.32 -6.04
N ARG A 7 22.77 -5.12 -5.50
CA ARG A 7 21.63 -4.21 -5.31
C ARG A 7 21.10 -3.84 -6.69
N THR A 8 19.93 -4.35 -7.02
CA THR A 8 19.20 -3.89 -8.20
C THR A 8 18.70 -2.49 -7.91
N VAL A 9 19.25 -1.50 -8.61
CA VAL A 9 18.76 -0.13 -8.51
C VAL A 9 17.43 -0.08 -9.21
N VAL A 10 16.37 0.27 -8.45
CA VAL A 10 15.02 0.44 -9.00
C VAL A 10 14.84 1.89 -9.41
N ILE A 11 14.69 2.13 -10.71
CA ILE A 11 14.45 3.45 -11.26
C ILE A 11 13.01 3.50 -11.77
N VAL A 12 12.20 4.38 -11.19
CA VAL A 12 10.82 4.61 -11.58
C VAL A 12 10.70 6.02 -12.16
N ARG A 13 10.38 6.12 -13.44
CA ARG A 13 10.23 7.40 -14.16
C ARG A 13 8.84 7.63 -14.69
N SER A 14 7.97 6.62 -14.61
CA SER A 14 6.62 6.64 -15.16
C SER A 14 5.71 5.70 -14.35
N LEU A 15 4.41 5.80 -14.62
CA LEU A 15 3.43 4.87 -14.06
C LEU A 15 3.72 3.43 -14.52
N ASP A 16 4.13 3.24 -15.77
CA ASP A 16 4.46 1.91 -16.31
C ASP A 16 5.67 1.29 -15.62
N ASP A 17 6.71 2.09 -15.33
CA ASP A 17 7.86 1.61 -14.56
C ASP A 17 7.43 1.12 -13.16
N GLY A 18 6.54 1.86 -12.51
CA GLY A 18 5.97 1.48 -11.21
C GLY A 18 5.18 0.17 -11.29
N ARG A 19 4.35 0.01 -12.32
CA ARG A 19 3.60 -1.24 -12.55
C ARG A 19 4.51 -2.43 -12.81
N GLN A 20 5.60 -2.25 -13.54
CA GLN A 20 6.58 -3.29 -13.79
C GLN A 20 7.24 -3.74 -12.49
N TYR A 21 7.65 -2.80 -11.65
CA TYR A 21 8.19 -3.12 -10.33
C TYR A 21 7.19 -3.88 -9.46
N ALA A 22 5.96 -3.40 -9.40
CA ALA A 22 4.88 -4.08 -8.67
C ALA A 22 4.67 -5.51 -9.16
N SER A 23 4.70 -5.73 -10.45
CA SER A 23 4.58 -7.05 -11.08
C SER A 23 5.71 -8.00 -10.64
N ILE A 24 6.94 -7.49 -10.56
CA ILE A 24 8.09 -8.27 -10.09
C ILE A 24 7.91 -8.67 -8.63
N VAL A 25 7.52 -7.73 -7.76
CA VAL A 25 7.28 -8.00 -6.34
C VAL A 25 6.15 -9.01 -6.16
N ASP A 26 5.06 -8.86 -6.91
CA ASP A 26 3.90 -9.77 -6.83
C ASP A 26 4.29 -11.21 -7.20
N ARG A 27 5.17 -11.40 -8.18
CA ARG A 27 5.69 -12.72 -8.55
C ARG A 27 6.60 -13.30 -7.47
N GLN A 28 7.35 -12.47 -6.76
CA GLN A 28 8.23 -12.87 -5.67
C GLN A 28 7.49 -13.11 -4.35
N ARG A 29 6.28 -12.60 -4.23
CA ARG A 29 5.49 -12.58 -3.00
C ARG A 29 5.45 -13.91 -2.25
N PRO A 30 5.25 -15.09 -2.89
CA PRO A 30 5.23 -16.37 -2.18
C PRO A 30 6.55 -16.73 -1.51
N ALA A 31 7.67 -16.15 -1.94
CA ALA A 31 9.00 -16.40 -1.39
C ALA A 31 9.44 -15.34 -0.37
N LEU A 32 8.66 -14.27 -0.18
CA LEU A 32 8.98 -13.21 0.75
C LEU A 32 8.55 -13.57 2.18
N ASP A 33 9.27 -13.07 3.16
CA ASP A 33 8.89 -13.18 4.57
C ASP A 33 7.67 -12.29 4.83
N ARG A 34 6.68 -12.84 5.53
CA ARG A 34 5.42 -12.16 5.78
C ARG A 34 5.24 -11.84 7.27
N MET A 35 4.80 -10.63 7.55
CA MET A 35 4.35 -10.20 8.88
C MET A 35 2.91 -9.70 8.79
N ASP A 36 2.05 -10.12 9.71
CA ASP A 36 0.64 -9.71 9.75
C ASP A 36 0.35 -8.89 11.00
N GLY A 37 -0.55 -7.93 10.88
CA GLY A 37 -1.02 -7.12 11.99
C GLY A 37 -2.38 -6.52 11.73
N THR A 38 -2.96 -5.94 12.78
CA THR A 38 -4.24 -5.22 12.71
C THR A 38 -4.08 -3.87 13.37
N LEU A 39 -4.54 -2.83 12.69
CA LEU A 39 -4.58 -1.46 13.21
C LEU A 39 -6.03 -1.01 13.32
N ARG A 40 -6.39 -0.40 14.44
CA ARG A 40 -7.73 0.12 14.69
C ARG A 40 -7.68 1.60 15.05
N SER A 41 -8.62 2.37 14.50
CA SER A 41 -8.81 3.77 14.82
C SER A 41 -10.29 4.10 14.72
N GLY A 42 -10.94 4.30 15.88
CA GLY A 42 -12.39 4.44 15.91
C GLY A 42 -13.10 3.19 15.39
N ASP A 43 -13.98 3.37 14.40
CA ASP A 43 -14.67 2.28 13.72
C ASP A 43 -13.92 1.76 12.47
N THR A 44 -12.74 2.30 12.21
CA THR A 44 -11.88 1.88 11.09
C THR A 44 -10.94 0.76 11.54
N GLU A 45 -10.95 -0.35 10.82
CA GLU A 45 -10.04 -1.47 11.04
C GLU A 45 -9.22 -1.74 9.77
N ALA A 46 -7.91 -1.86 9.92
CA ALA A 46 -7.01 -2.22 8.83
C ALA A 46 -6.27 -3.52 9.18
N ARG A 47 -6.37 -4.51 8.30
CA ARG A 47 -5.53 -5.70 8.32
C ARG A 47 -4.34 -5.47 7.42
N VAL A 48 -3.15 -5.61 7.97
CA VAL A 48 -1.91 -5.26 7.29
C VAL A 48 -1.04 -6.49 7.16
N ALA A 49 -0.55 -6.75 5.96
CA ALA A 49 0.49 -7.74 5.69
C ALA A 49 1.70 -7.02 5.10
N ALA A 50 2.85 -7.19 5.71
CA ALA A 50 4.12 -6.69 5.22
C ALA A 50 4.96 -7.84 4.67
N PHE A 51 5.58 -7.63 3.51
CA PHE A 51 6.40 -8.62 2.81
C PHE A 51 7.83 -8.10 2.70
N LEU A 52 8.79 -8.90 3.17
CA LEU A 52 10.20 -8.52 3.27
C LEU A 52 11.08 -9.51 2.52
N GLU A 53 12.11 -8.98 1.88
CA GLU A 53 13.17 -9.75 1.26
C GLU A 53 14.48 -9.46 2.02
N ALA A 54 15.04 -10.48 2.68
CA ALA A 54 16.26 -10.36 3.49
C ALA A 54 16.18 -9.17 4.48
N GLY A 55 15.02 -8.96 5.10
CA GLY A 55 14.78 -7.89 6.05
C GLY A 55 14.42 -6.54 5.43
N GLU A 56 14.45 -6.41 4.12
CA GLU A 56 14.04 -5.18 3.43
C GLU A 56 12.58 -5.25 3.01
N LEU A 57 11.82 -4.20 3.35
CA LEU A 57 10.42 -4.09 3.00
C LEU A 57 10.23 -3.95 1.48
N ARG A 58 9.36 -4.78 0.90
CA ARG A 58 9.03 -4.76 -0.53
C ARG A 58 7.58 -4.41 -0.80
N LEU A 59 6.66 -4.80 0.09
CA LEU A 59 5.23 -4.60 -0.10
C LEU A 59 4.55 -4.48 1.25
N ILE A 60 3.64 -3.52 1.36
CA ILE A 60 2.61 -3.51 2.41
C ILE A 60 1.26 -3.65 1.71
N ASP A 61 0.50 -4.67 2.08
CA ASP A 61 -0.87 -4.90 1.61
C ASP A 61 -1.81 -4.65 2.79
N GLU A 62 -2.67 -3.64 2.70
CA GLU A 62 -3.66 -3.38 3.74
C GLU A 62 -5.08 -3.52 3.19
N ARG A 63 -5.92 -4.14 4.01
CA ARG A 63 -7.36 -4.22 3.77
C ARG A 63 -8.06 -3.45 4.85
N VAL A 64 -8.85 -2.47 4.45
CA VAL A 64 -9.46 -1.50 5.37
C VAL A 64 -10.97 -1.64 5.35
N SER A 65 -11.57 -1.67 6.53
CA SER A 65 -13.00 -1.45 6.73
C SER A 65 -13.17 -0.06 7.36
N TYR A 66 -13.88 0.82 6.68
CA TYR A 66 -14.10 2.21 7.14
C TYR A 66 -15.37 2.37 7.98
N GLY A 67 -15.87 1.29 8.58
CA GLY A 67 -17.12 1.28 9.33
C GLY A 67 -18.34 1.03 8.42
N GLU A 68 -19.53 1.08 8.99
CA GLU A 68 -20.77 0.72 8.28
C GLU A 68 -21.05 1.61 7.06
N SER A 69 -20.71 2.89 7.15
CA SER A 69 -21.02 3.88 6.10
C SER A 69 -19.83 4.19 5.18
N GLY A 70 -18.63 3.76 5.52
CA GLY A 70 -17.40 4.15 4.84
C GLY A 70 -16.95 3.20 3.73
N GLY A 71 -17.51 1.98 3.68
CA GLY A 71 -17.13 0.96 2.72
C GLY A 71 -15.82 0.25 3.07
N THR A 72 -15.21 -0.34 2.05
CA THR A 72 -13.98 -1.11 2.19
C THR A 72 -12.90 -0.61 1.22
N GLY A 73 -11.65 -0.91 1.53
CA GLY A 73 -10.53 -0.58 0.67
C GLY A 73 -9.44 -1.65 0.71
N ARG A 74 -8.69 -1.71 -0.36
CA ARG A 74 -7.46 -2.47 -0.44
C ARG A 74 -6.38 -1.55 -1.00
N ASN A 75 -5.30 -1.38 -0.24
CA ASN A 75 -4.19 -0.53 -0.62
C ASN A 75 -2.91 -1.36 -0.65
N ARG A 76 -2.15 -1.22 -1.71
CA ARG A 76 -0.85 -1.86 -1.87
C ARG A 76 0.23 -0.82 -2.05
N TYR A 77 1.25 -0.89 -1.21
CA TYR A 77 2.38 0.02 -1.16
C TYR A 77 3.63 -0.76 -1.54
N TYR A 78 4.15 -0.52 -2.73
CA TYR A 78 5.36 -1.19 -3.23
C TYR A 78 6.58 -0.33 -2.91
N VAL A 79 7.58 -0.95 -2.29
CA VAL A 79 8.69 -0.27 -1.63
C VAL A 79 10.01 -0.73 -2.23
N ALA A 80 10.89 0.21 -2.49
CA ALA A 80 12.27 -0.03 -2.88
C ALA A 80 13.18 0.94 -2.13
N ASP A 81 14.26 0.45 -1.53
CA ASP A 81 15.22 1.25 -0.76
C ASP A 81 14.57 2.14 0.31
N GLY A 82 13.57 1.59 1.00
CA GLY A 82 12.85 2.30 2.07
C GLY A 82 11.87 3.37 1.58
N ARG A 83 11.65 3.49 0.28
CA ARG A 83 10.78 4.51 -0.33
C ARG A 83 9.59 3.88 -1.01
N LEU A 84 8.44 4.55 -0.92
CA LEU A 84 7.28 4.21 -1.72
C LEU A 84 7.57 4.55 -3.19
N VAL A 85 7.52 3.54 -4.07
CA VAL A 85 7.75 3.72 -5.52
C VAL A 85 6.48 3.52 -6.34
N PHE A 86 5.54 2.70 -5.84
CA PHE A 86 4.27 2.48 -6.52
C PHE A 86 3.15 2.22 -5.50
N PHE A 87 1.99 2.78 -5.76
CA PHE A 87 0.80 2.63 -4.94
C PHE A 87 -0.39 2.26 -5.81
N ASP A 88 -1.16 1.28 -5.35
CA ASP A 88 -2.35 0.79 -6.03
C ASP A 88 -3.47 0.63 -5.02
N SER A 89 -4.63 1.20 -5.30
CA SER A 89 -5.76 1.21 -4.38
C SER A 89 -7.07 0.92 -5.10
N LEU A 90 -7.86 0.06 -4.48
CA LEU A 90 -9.27 -0.13 -4.81
C LEU A 90 -10.09 0.23 -3.57
N ARG A 91 -10.98 1.20 -3.68
CA ARG A 91 -11.96 1.52 -2.64
C ARG A 91 -13.37 1.34 -3.18
N VAL A 92 -14.17 0.61 -2.42
CA VAL A 92 -15.61 0.46 -2.69
C VAL A 92 -16.34 1.18 -1.58
N ARG A 93 -17.05 2.26 -1.92
CA ARG A 93 -17.79 3.07 -0.97
C ARG A 93 -19.26 3.12 -1.31
N PRO A 94 -20.16 3.05 -0.31
CA PRO A 94 -21.59 3.23 -0.56
C PRO A 94 -21.85 4.62 -1.11
N ARG A 95 -22.74 4.71 -2.10
CA ARG A 95 -23.25 5.98 -2.61
C ARG A 95 -24.68 6.16 -2.10
N ASP A 96 -24.95 7.33 -1.52
CA ASP A 96 -26.29 7.68 -1.10
C ASP A 96 -27.11 8.12 -2.33
N VAL A 97 -28.09 7.32 -2.72
CA VAL A 97 -28.92 7.56 -3.91
C VAL A 97 -30.39 7.76 -3.49
N GLY A 98 -30.64 8.78 -2.66
CA GLY A 98 -31.99 9.18 -2.29
C GLY A 98 -32.80 8.10 -1.55
N LYS A 99 -34.16 8.27 -1.54
CA LYS A 99 -35.07 7.42 -0.76
C LYS A 99 -35.18 5.97 -1.22
N ASP A 100 -34.79 5.65 -2.45
CA ASP A 100 -34.90 4.33 -3.03
C ASP A 100 -33.66 3.44 -2.80
N ARG A 101 -32.77 3.81 -1.92
CA ARG A 101 -31.63 3.06 -1.38
C ARG A 101 -31.26 1.76 -2.11
N LEU A 102 -31.34 1.75 -3.43
CA LEU A 102 -30.60 0.80 -4.20
C LEU A 102 -29.15 1.01 -3.84
N ARG A 103 -28.51 -0.02 -3.31
CA ARG A 103 -27.15 0.01 -2.79
C ARG A 103 -26.14 0.27 -3.92
N ALA A 104 -26.20 1.49 -4.49
CA ALA A 104 -25.21 1.93 -5.45
C ALA A 104 -23.88 2.07 -4.70
N ARG A 105 -22.84 1.53 -5.31
CA ARG A 105 -21.48 1.59 -4.79
C ARG A 105 -20.62 2.30 -5.81
N ASP A 106 -19.75 3.20 -5.33
CA ASP A 106 -18.69 3.75 -6.16
C ASP A 106 -17.44 2.92 -5.99
N GLU A 107 -16.86 2.52 -7.12
CA GLU A 107 -15.58 1.84 -7.19
C GLU A 107 -14.51 2.87 -7.60
N VAL A 108 -13.59 3.16 -6.68
CA VAL A 108 -12.53 4.15 -6.88
C VAL A 108 -11.20 3.42 -7.01
N LEU A 109 -10.56 3.55 -8.16
CA LEU A 109 -9.22 3.04 -8.41
C LEU A 109 -8.24 4.19 -8.44
N THR A 110 -7.15 4.07 -7.68
CA THR A 110 -6.07 5.07 -7.65
C THR A 110 -4.74 4.36 -7.83
N THR A 111 -3.93 4.86 -8.73
CA THR A 111 -2.58 4.35 -9.00
C THR A 111 -1.60 5.51 -9.02
N LEU A 112 -0.52 5.43 -8.25
CA LEU A 112 0.50 6.46 -8.17
C LEU A 112 1.89 5.84 -8.35
N ALA A 113 2.78 6.52 -9.04
CA ALA A 113 4.19 6.18 -9.12
C ALA A 113 5.05 7.35 -8.65
N PHE A 114 6.09 7.06 -7.87
CA PHE A 114 7.00 8.05 -7.31
C PHE A 114 8.43 7.78 -7.79
N GLY A 115 9.14 8.84 -8.15
CA GLY A 115 10.55 8.77 -8.52
C GLY A 115 11.49 8.65 -7.33
N ASP A 116 12.77 8.56 -7.60
CA ASP A 116 13.84 8.43 -6.61
C ASP A 116 13.97 9.64 -5.68
N ASP A 117 13.53 10.81 -6.13
CA ASP A 117 13.44 12.05 -5.35
C ASP A 117 12.14 12.16 -4.52
N GLY A 118 11.27 11.13 -4.57
CA GLY A 118 9.99 11.14 -3.87
C GLY A 118 8.89 11.93 -4.57
N GLN A 119 9.16 12.46 -5.78
CA GLN A 119 8.17 13.19 -6.55
C GLN A 119 7.24 12.26 -7.32
N LEU A 120 5.98 12.65 -7.44
CA LEU A 120 5.00 11.94 -8.26
C LEU A 120 5.42 12.02 -9.73
N VAL A 121 5.61 10.86 -10.38
CA VAL A 121 6.00 10.78 -11.80
C VAL A 121 4.89 10.23 -12.68
N GLY A 122 3.82 9.73 -12.11
CA GLY A 122 2.65 9.27 -12.84
C GLY A 122 1.49 8.97 -11.91
N SER A 123 0.28 9.14 -12.42
CA SER A 123 -0.94 8.86 -11.65
C SER A 123 -2.09 8.51 -12.58
N ALA A 124 -3.03 7.73 -12.06
CA ALA A 124 -4.31 7.47 -12.68
C ALA A 124 -5.36 7.30 -11.59
N LYS A 125 -6.53 7.89 -11.79
CA LYS A 125 -7.67 7.73 -10.90
C LYS A 125 -8.93 7.57 -11.72
N THR A 126 -9.74 6.58 -11.36
CA THR A 126 -11.05 6.38 -11.97
C THR A 126 -12.12 6.23 -10.88
N VAL A 127 -13.31 6.68 -11.18
CA VAL A 127 -14.51 6.41 -10.39
C VAL A 127 -15.49 5.70 -11.33
N ASN A 128 -15.85 4.47 -10.99
CA ASN A 128 -16.71 3.63 -11.82
C ASN A 128 -16.20 3.52 -13.27
N ARG A 129 -14.87 3.34 -13.42
CA ARG A 129 -14.13 3.24 -14.69
C ARG A 129 -14.02 4.54 -15.49
N GLU A 130 -14.59 5.64 -15.01
CA GLU A 130 -14.45 6.94 -15.64
C GLU A 130 -13.22 7.68 -15.10
N PRO A 131 -12.32 8.15 -15.96
CA PRO A 131 -11.15 8.93 -15.51
C PRO A 131 -11.57 10.21 -14.79
N VAL A 132 -10.94 10.47 -13.67
CA VAL A 132 -11.13 11.71 -12.90
C VAL A 132 -9.78 12.33 -12.60
N GLN A 133 -9.78 13.63 -12.33
CA GLN A 133 -8.57 14.32 -11.91
C GLN A 133 -8.15 13.85 -10.51
N LEU A 134 -6.86 13.59 -10.33
CA LEU A 134 -6.30 13.25 -9.02
C LEU A 134 -6.34 14.50 -8.13
N PRO A 135 -7.02 14.45 -6.96
CA PRO A 135 -6.96 15.55 -6.01
C PRO A 135 -5.52 15.78 -5.52
N ASN A 136 -5.12 17.04 -5.39
CA ASN A 136 -3.78 17.42 -4.89
C ASN A 136 -3.51 16.92 -3.47
N THR A 137 -4.56 16.63 -2.70
CA THR A 137 -4.46 16.10 -1.34
C THR A 137 -4.18 14.60 -1.28
N ASP A 138 -4.39 13.86 -2.37
CA ASP A 138 -4.22 12.40 -2.38
C ASP A 138 -2.75 11.98 -2.19
N PRO A 139 -1.77 12.47 -2.97
CA PRO A 139 -0.39 12.02 -2.79
C PRO A 139 0.18 12.25 -1.39
N PRO A 140 0.05 13.44 -0.77
CA PRO A 140 0.57 13.63 0.59
C PRO A 140 -0.15 12.77 1.63
N ALA A 141 -1.46 12.52 1.50
CA ALA A 141 -2.20 11.65 2.39
C ALA A 141 -1.71 10.19 2.29
N ILE A 142 -1.46 9.71 1.09
CA ILE A 142 -0.95 8.36 0.84
C ILE A 142 0.47 8.20 1.40
N LEU A 143 1.34 9.17 1.18
CA LEU A 143 2.70 9.17 1.74
C LEU A 143 2.69 9.21 3.26
N SER A 144 1.79 9.98 3.87
CA SER A 144 1.61 10.02 5.33
C SER A 144 1.15 8.67 5.88
N ARG A 145 0.16 8.05 5.23
CA ARG A 145 -0.30 6.70 5.61
C ARG A 145 0.82 5.67 5.48
N PHE A 146 1.57 5.71 4.39
CA PHE A 146 2.72 4.84 4.18
C PHE A 146 3.73 4.95 5.32
N ARG A 147 4.10 6.16 5.73
CA ARG A 147 5.03 6.37 6.86
C ARG A 147 4.50 5.77 8.16
N SER A 148 3.20 5.92 8.42
CA SER A 148 2.56 5.34 9.60
C SER A 148 2.62 3.80 9.56
N LEU A 149 2.38 3.19 8.41
CA LEU A 149 2.45 1.75 8.23
C LEU A 149 3.88 1.22 8.40
N VAL A 150 4.87 1.90 7.84
CA VAL A 150 6.30 1.56 8.03
C VAL A 150 6.66 1.64 9.52
N GLY A 151 6.22 2.68 10.22
CA GLY A 151 6.43 2.79 11.67
C GLY A 151 5.84 1.62 12.45
N ALA A 152 4.64 1.18 12.08
CA ALA A 152 3.99 0.02 12.71
C ALA A 152 4.75 -1.29 12.42
N VAL A 153 5.24 -1.48 11.19
CA VAL A 153 6.07 -2.64 10.83
C VAL A 153 7.38 -2.65 11.62
N ASP A 154 8.06 -1.51 11.71
CA ASP A 154 9.32 -1.38 12.46
C ASP A 154 9.11 -1.65 13.95
N ALA A 155 8.04 -1.14 14.54
CA ALA A 155 7.68 -1.40 15.93
C ALA A 155 7.41 -2.90 16.19
N ALA A 156 6.68 -3.57 15.28
CA ALA A 156 6.41 -5.00 15.38
C ALA A 156 7.69 -5.83 15.27
N ARG A 157 8.62 -5.46 14.40
CA ARG A 157 9.93 -6.10 14.27
C ARG A 157 10.78 -5.91 15.53
N GLY A 158 10.77 -4.73 16.11
CA GLY A 158 11.46 -4.44 17.37
C GLY A 158 10.91 -5.30 18.51
N GLN A 159 9.61 -5.44 18.62
CA GLN A 159 8.97 -6.29 19.63
C GLN A 159 9.30 -7.78 19.44
N ALA A 160 9.30 -8.27 18.20
CA ALA A 160 9.67 -9.65 17.89
C ALA A 160 11.13 -9.97 18.28
N LYS A 161 12.06 -9.02 18.08
CA LYS A 161 13.46 -9.16 18.49
C LYS A 161 13.67 -9.10 20.00
N ALA A 162 12.81 -8.35 20.72
CA ALA A 162 12.86 -8.17 22.15
C ALA A 162 12.11 -9.27 22.93
N ALA A 163 11.32 -10.13 22.26
CA ALA A 163 10.59 -11.21 22.89
C ALA A 163 11.58 -12.21 23.50
N PRO A 164 11.38 -12.65 24.79
CA PRO A 164 12.23 -13.66 25.38
C PRO A 164 12.11 -14.97 24.60
N PRO A 165 13.22 -15.74 24.48
CA PRO A 165 13.16 -17.04 23.81
C PRO A 165 12.18 -17.95 24.51
N SER A 166 11.34 -18.66 23.74
CA SER A 166 10.43 -19.69 24.25
C SER A 166 11.24 -20.77 24.98
N ARG A 167 10.93 -21.03 26.22
CA ARG A 167 11.49 -22.17 26.97
C ARG A 167 10.88 -23.46 26.51
#